data_425be243455e838e2a519184814488a6
#
_entry.id   425be243455e838e2a519184814488a6
#
_cell.length_a   1.000
_cell.length_b   1.000
_cell.length_c   1.000
_cell.angle_alpha   90.00
_cell.angle_beta   90.00
_cell.angle_gamma   90.00
#
_symmetry.space_group_name_H-M   'P 1'
#
loop_
_entity.id
_entity.type
_entity.pdbx_description
1 polymer ?
#
loop_
_entity_poly.entity_id
_entity_poly.type
_entity_poly.pdbx_seq_one_letter_code
_entity_poly.pdbx_strand_id
1 'polypeptide(L)'
;MQFTSLADSGLGLSQEEITTLFEPFIARKVAAGDLEWRAEMRQRKRGILRRYLKRILLPWSSGTIRDEREVIREYSKAWKPGEYDNYRLGGELPRLSPWIYRGERMYASDIGGTRFRQAMLVRMIEHVRPRSVLEVGCGNGINLILLAGSFPDVEFTGVELTREGHEAALGFQRQAVLPEAMQAYAPLPLKDPTAFRRIRFIQGNAAALPFDDNAFDLVYSILALEQMEQIRDRALAEFARVAGKNTLMIEPFRDVNNTGWPRANVIRRNYFRGRIADLPDYGLKPAIITDDFPQEVFLRACAVLCEKVPRN
;
A
#
# COMPACT_ATOMS: atom_id res chain seq x y z
N MET A 1 -14.39 17.41 0.72
CA MET A 1 -13.81 16.11 0.32
C MET A 1 -14.70 15.02 0.89
N GLN A 2 -15.20 14.13 0.05
CA GLN A 2 -16.15 13.08 0.44
C GLN A 2 -15.51 11.71 0.19
N PHE A 3 -15.50 10.85 1.21
CA PHE A 3 -15.16 9.45 1.05
C PHE A 3 -16.33 8.71 0.40
N THR A 4 -16.01 7.86 -0.55
CA THR A 4 -16.99 7.06 -1.30
C THR A 4 -16.92 5.61 -0.81
N SER A 5 -18.07 4.98 -0.58
CA SER A 5 -18.08 3.54 -0.32
C SER A 5 -17.63 2.77 -1.56
N LEU A 6 -17.19 1.52 -1.40
CA LEU A 6 -16.84 0.69 -2.56
C LEU A 6 -18.03 0.49 -3.49
N ALA A 7 -19.22 0.34 -2.95
CA ALA A 7 -20.46 0.19 -3.73
C ALA A 7 -20.76 1.42 -4.62
N ASP A 8 -20.48 2.62 -4.11
CA ASP A 8 -20.77 3.90 -4.79
C ASP A 8 -19.59 4.40 -5.64
N SER A 9 -18.44 3.74 -5.56
CA SER A 9 -17.20 4.17 -6.24
C SER A 9 -17.21 3.93 -7.76
N GLY A 10 -18.14 3.13 -8.27
CA GLY A 10 -18.16 2.69 -9.67
C GLY A 10 -17.08 1.65 -10.02
N LEU A 11 -16.32 1.16 -9.03
CA LEU A 11 -15.24 0.19 -9.27
C LEU A 11 -15.74 -1.25 -9.44
N GLY A 12 -17.03 -1.53 -9.20
CA GLY A 12 -17.57 -2.88 -9.28
C GLY A 12 -16.95 -3.86 -8.27
N LEU A 13 -16.43 -3.35 -7.15
CA LEU A 13 -15.87 -4.12 -6.05
C LEU A 13 -16.81 -4.05 -4.85
N SER A 14 -17.35 -5.19 -4.42
CA SER A 14 -18.26 -5.26 -3.29
C SER A 14 -17.50 -5.45 -1.96
N GLN A 15 -18.19 -5.09 -0.88
CA GLN A 15 -17.69 -5.36 0.46
C GLN A 15 -17.62 -6.86 0.77
N GLU A 16 -18.49 -7.66 0.15
CA GLU A 16 -18.50 -9.12 0.26
C GLU A 16 -17.26 -9.73 -0.41
N GLU A 17 -16.90 -9.25 -1.61
CA GLU A 17 -15.67 -9.67 -2.29
C GLU A 17 -14.43 -9.35 -1.43
N ILE A 18 -14.34 -8.15 -0.87
CA ILE A 18 -13.25 -7.77 0.04
C ILE A 18 -13.20 -8.70 1.26
N THR A 19 -14.34 -8.99 1.86
CA THR A 19 -14.42 -9.90 3.02
C THR A 19 -13.94 -11.29 2.65
N THR A 20 -14.43 -11.85 1.52
CA THR A 20 -14.05 -13.16 1.02
C THR A 20 -12.54 -13.25 0.71
N LEU A 21 -11.97 -12.21 0.12
CA LEU A 21 -10.54 -12.16 -0.18
C LEU A 21 -9.68 -12.09 1.08
N PHE A 22 -10.17 -11.45 2.14
CA PHE A 22 -9.44 -11.27 3.39
C PHE A 22 -9.62 -12.44 4.36
N GLU A 23 -10.76 -13.14 4.31
CA GLU A 23 -11.15 -14.20 5.26
C GLU A 23 -10.08 -15.29 5.46
N PRO A 24 -9.39 -15.83 4.43
CA PRO A 24 -8.36 -16.85 4.61
C PRO A 24 -7.17 -16.42 5.48
N PHE A 25 -7.03 -15.12 5.72
CA PHE A 25 -5.95 -14.51 6.48
C PHE A 25 -6.37 -14.07 7.89
N ILE A 26 -7.61 -14.35 8.29
CA ILE A 26 -8.13 -14.07 9.61
C ILE A 26 -7.81 -15.28 10.52
N ALA A 27 -6.89 -15.08 11.45
CA ALA A 27 -6.56 -16.12 12.42
C ALA A 27 -7.68 -16.31 13.46
N ARG A 28 -8.35 -15.19 13.86
CA ARG A 28 -9.40 -15.21 14.87
C ARG A 28 -10.30 -13.98 14.77
N LYS A 29 -11.62 -14.19 14.73
CA LYS A 29 -12.62 -13.12 14.95
C LYS A 29 -12.77 -12.88 16.45
N VAL A 30 -12.95 -11.62 16.83
CA VAL A 30 -12.96 -11.16 18.23
C VAL A 30 -14.39 -10.96 18.70
N ALA A 31 -14.83 -11.74 19.68
CA ALA A 31 -16.16 -11.61 20.26
C ALA A 31 -16.33 -10.32 21.08
N ALA A 32 -17.58 -9.91 21.27
CA ALA A 32 -17.90 -8.83 22.19
C ALA A 32 -17.47 -9.21 23.61
N GLY A 33 -16.64 -8.35 24.24
CA GLY A 33 -16.16 -8.64 25.61
C GLY A 33 -14.85 -9.41 25.73
N ASP A 34 -14.22 -9.83 24.62
CA ASP A 34 -12.95 -10.56 24.60
C ASP A 34 -11.89 -9.86 25.49
N LEU A 35 -11.43 -10.60 26.51
CA LEU A 35 -10.53 -10.08 27.55
C LEU A 35 -9.10 -9.91 27.01
N GLU A 36 -8.65 -10.82 26.16
CA GLU A 36 -7.32 -10.78 25.55
C GLU A 36 -7.20 -9.54 24.62
N TRP A 37 -8.19 -9.35 23.73
CA TRP A 37 -8.26 -8.15 22.90
C TRP A 37 -8.24 -6.88 23.74
N ARG A 38 -9.05 -6.80 24.79
CA ARG A 38 -9.08 -5.64 25.69
C ARG A 38 -7.75 -5.40 26.37
N ALA A 39 -7.07 -6.45 26.80
CA ALA A 39 -5.76 -6.36 27.44
C ALA A 39 -4.71 -5.83 26.45
N GLU A 40 -4.65 -6.41 25.25
CA GLU A 40 -3.73 -5.96 24.20
C GLU A 40 -4.00 -4.52 23.78
N MET A 41 -5.27 -4.16 23.53
CA MET A 41 -5.63 -2.79 23.18
C MET A 41 -5.22 -1.79 24.28
N ARG A 42 -5.40 -2.15 25.57
CA ARG A 42 -4.92 -1.31 26.69
C ARG A 42 -3.41 -1.15 26.68
N GLN A 43 -2.68 -2.24 26.47
CA GLN A 43 -1.22 -2.23 26.41
C GLN A 43 -0.72 -1.34 25.25
N ARG A 44 -1.26 -1.54 24.04
CA ARG A 44 -0.91 -0.75 22.85
C ARG A 44 -1.24 0.75 23.05
N LYS A 45 -2.42 1.06 23.58
CA LYS A 45 -2.85 2.43 23.88
C LYS A 45 -1.93 3.11 24.91
N ARG A 46 -1.54 2.41 25.99
CA ARG A 46 -0.56 2.92 26.97
C ARG A 46 0.80 3.22 26.31
N GLY A 47 1.28 2.32 25.44
CA GLY A 47 2.51 2.51 24.69
C GLY A 47 2.45 3.71 23.73
N ILE A 48 1.31 3.88 23.05
CA ILE A 48 1.07 5.04 22.17
C ILE A 48 1.05 6.33 23.01
N LEU A 49 0.28 6.38 24.08
CA LEU A 49 0.12 7.57 24.93
C LEU A 49 1.46 8.01 25.53
N ARG A 50 2.23 7.07 26.12
CA ARG A 50 3.54 7.37 26.70
C ARG A 50 4.48 8.03 25.67
N ARG A 51 4.57 7.47 24.47
CA ARG A 51 5.44 8.00 23.40
C ARG A 51 4.89 9.29 22.79
N TYR A 52 3.57 9.43 22.70
CA TYR A 52 2.89 10.66 22.26
C TYR A 52 3.19 11.82 23.21
N LEU A 53 3.00 11.61 24.53
CA LEU A 53 3.31 12.61 25.54
C LEU A 53 4.81 12.97 25.55
N LYS A 54 5.70 11.97 25.47
CA LYS A 54 7.13 12.22 25.34
C LYS A 54 7.43 13.13 24.15
N ARG A 55 6.79 12.88 23.00
CA ARG A 55 7.02 13.67 21.79
C ARG A 55 6.53 15.11 21.92
N ILE A 56 5.42 15.34 22.60
CA ILE A 56 4.87 16.70 22.78
C ILE A 56 5.65 17.47 23.84
N LEU A 57 5.94 16.82 24.97
CA LEU A 57 6.57 17.49 26.12
C LEU A 57 8.08 17.60 25.97
N LEU A 58 8.72 16.69 25.26
CA LEU A 58 10.17 16.62 25.08
C LEU A 58 10.51 16.43 23.58
N PRO A 59 10.14 17.37 22.69
CA PRO A 59 10.30 17.21 21.24
C PRO A 59 11.77 16.98 20.84
N TRP A 60 12.72 17.57 21.54
CA TRP A 60 14.16 17.39 21.31
C TRP A 60 14.69 15.98 21.63
N SER A 61 14.01 15.24 22.50
CA SER A 61 14.37 13.84 22.84
C SER A 61 13.70 12.80 21.94
N SER A 62 12.91 13.26 21.01
CA SER A 62 12.13 12.40 20.10
C SER A 62 12.85 12.35 18.75
N GLY A 63 12.98 11.17 18.17
CA GLY A 63 13.62 10.97 16.87
C GLY A 63 13.07 11.91 15.79
N THR A 64 13.90 12.24 14.83
CA THR A 64 13.56 12.99 13.63
C THR A 64 12.63 12.16 12.72
N ILE A 65 12.13 12.76 11.65
CA ILE A 65 11.53 12.00 10.54
C ILE A 65 12.63 11.09 9.99
N ARG A 66 12.29 9.84 9.72
CA ARG A 66 13.24 8.89 9.12
C ARG A 66 13.82 9.47 7.84
N ASP A 67 15.13 9.46 7.76
CA ASP A 67 15.82 9.86 6.54
C ASP A 67 15.90 8.68 5.54
N GLU A 68 16.32 8.96 4.33
CA GLU A 68 16.45 7.96 3.27
C GLU A 68 17.38 6.81 3.68
N ARG A 69 18.47 7.11 4.42
CA ARG A 69 19.42 6.10 4.88
C ARG A 69 18.81 5.15 5.91
N GLU A 70 17.96 5.68 6.78
CA GLU A 70 17.22 4.86 7.75
C GLU A 70 16.20 3.97 7.04
N VAL A 71 15.48 4.51 6.05
CA VAL A 71 14.55 3.75 5.21
C VAL A 71 15.28 2.62 4.47
N ILE A 72 16.38 2.93 3.78
CA ILE A 72 17.19 1.92 3.09
C ILE A 72 17.64 0.84 4.08
N ARG A 73 18.23 1.21 5.23
CA ARG A 73 18.71 0.24 6.23
C ARG A 73 17.62 -0.66 6.80
N GLU A 74 16.39 -0.14 6.97
CA GLU A 74 15.25 -0.88 7.48
C GLU A 74 14.73 -1.86 6.43
N TYR A 75 14.51 -1.38 5.22
CA TYR A 75 13.93 -2.18 4.13
C TYR A 75 14.92 -3.18 3.52
N SER A 76 16.23 -2.86 3.45
CA SER A 76 17.24 -3.84 3.06
C SER A 76 17.24 -5.11 3.92
N LYS A 77 16.75 -5.01 5.17
CA LYS A 77 16.60 -6.18 6.05
C LYS A 77 15.27 -6.91 5.87
N ALA A 78 14.28 -6.26 5.29
CA ALA A 78 12.95 -6.83 5.09
C ALA A 78 12.93 -7.82 3.91
N TRP A 79 13.68 -7.52 2.85
CA TRP A 79 13.71 -8.32 1.64
C TRP A 79 14.63 -9.52 1.80
N LYS A 80 14.06 -10.70 2.11
CA LYS A 80 14.79 -11.95 2.34
C LYS A 80 14.46 -12.99 1.29
N PRO A 81 15.40 -13.91 0.96
CA PRO A 81 15.09 -15.10 0.18
C PRO A 81 13.91 -15.87 0.82
N GLY A 82 13.01 -16.39 -0.01
CA GLY A 82 11.82 -17.15 0.46
C GLY A 82 10.65 -16.28 0.94
N GLU A 83 10.73 -14.96 0.88
CA GLU A 83 9.62 -14.09 1.30
C GLU A 83 8.35 -14.31 0.50
N TYR A 84 8.46 -14.72 -0.77
CA TYR A 84 7.31 -15.07 -1.60
C TYR A 84 6.50 -16.26 -1.08
N ASP A 85 7.09 -17.12 -0.24
CA ASP A 85 6.38 -18.24 0.41
C ASP A 85 5.26 -17.75 1.34
N ASN A 86 5.31 -16.49 1.78
CA ASN A 86 4.26 -15.88 2.57
C ASN A 86 3.01 -15.55 1.73
N TYR A 87 3.16 -15.36 0.40
CA TYR A 87 2.07 -15.03 -0.51
C TYR A 87 1.43 -16.32 -1.03
N ARG A 88 0.67 -17.00 -0.16
CA ARG A 88 -0.08 -18.22 -0.47
C ARG A 88 -1.34 -18.30 0.36
N LEU A 89 -2.29 -19.09 -0.10
CA LEU A 89 -3.47 -19.46 0.68
C LEU A 89 -3.15 -20.68 1.54
N GLY A 90 -3.65 -20.70 2.78
CA GLY A 90 -3.41 -21.76 3.73
C GLY A 90 -2.01 -21.74 4.36
N GLY A 91 -1.80 -22.55 5.37
CA GLY A 91 -0.57 -22.62 6.15
C GLY A 91 -0.56 -21.67 7.33
N GLU A 92 0.61 -21.50 7.94
CA GLU A 92 0.79 -20.59 9.07
C GLU A 92 0.68 -19.13 8.63
N LEU A 93 -0.09 -18.35 9.36
CA LEU A 93 -0.31 -16.93 9.06
C LEU A 93 0.78 -16.07 9.73
N PRO A 94 1.66 -15.43 8.95
CA PRO A 94 2.71 -14.60 9.51
C PRO A 94 2.16 -13.25 10.00
N ARG A 95 2.88 -12.63 10.92
CA ARG A 95 2.69 -11.22 11.32
C ARG A 95 1.25 -10.83 11.64
N LEU A 96 0.62 -11.55 12.58
CA LEU A 96 -0.73 -11.24 13.03
C LEU A 96 -0.80 -9.88 13.71
N SER A 97 -1.80 -9.09 13.34
CA SER A 97 -2.09 -7.79 13.93
C SER A 97 -3.60 -7.60 14.13
N PRO A 98 -4.01 -6.64 14.97
CA PRO A 98 -5.42 -6.33 15.18
C PRO A 98 -5.98 -5.48 14.04
N TRP A 99 -7.04 -5.98 13.42
CA TRP A 99 -7.79 -5.36 12.33
C TRP A 99 -9.23 -5.08 12.72
N ILE A 100 -9.84 -4.16 11.99
CA ILE A 100 -11.26 -3.84 12.10
C ILE A 100 -11.84 -3.61 10.70
N TYR A 101 -13.00 -4.20 10.44
CA TYR A 101 -13.76 -3.96 9.22
C TYR A 101 -15.25 -4.03 9.52
N ARG A 102 -16.01 -3.00 9.13
CA ARG A 102 -17.47 -2.92 9.31
C ARG A 102 -17.96 -3.24 10.74
N GLY A 103 -17.18 -2.80 11.73
CA GLY A 103 -17.50 -3.03 13.15
C GLY A 103 -17.01 -4.39 13.69
N GLU A 104 -16.66 -5.34 12.86
CA GLU A 104 -16.03 -6.59 13.27
C GLU A 104 -14.57 -6.36 13.63
N ARG A 105 -14.10 -7.06 14.65
CA ARG A 105 -12.71 -7.03 15.14
C ARG A 105 -12.09 -8.40 14.92
N MET A 106 -10.81 -8.42 14.52
CA MET A 106 -10.13 -9.66 14.20
C MET A 106 -8.62 -9.55 14.35
N TYR A 107 -7.97 -10.68 14.55
CA TYR A 107 -6.54 -10.83 14.34
C TYR A 107 -6.33 -11.43 12.97
N ALA A 108 -5.58 -10.74 12.13
CA ALA A 108 -5.33 -11.17 10.78
C ALA A 108 -3.89 -10.87 10.36
N SER A 109 -3.43 -11.59 9.34
CA SER A 109 -2.13 -11.35 8.73
C SER A 109 -2.16 -10.15 7.78
N ASP A 110 -1.10 -9.37 7.75
CA ASP A 110 -0.89 -8.26 6.83
C ASP A 110 -0.81 -8.71 5.35
N ILE A 111 -0.48 -9.98 5.10
CA ILE A 111 -0.52 -10.60 3.76
C ILE A 111 -1.95 -10.60 3.18
N GLY A 112 -2.97 -10.79 4.01
CA GLY A 112 -4.37 -10.61 3.60
C GLY A 112 -4.66 -9.18 3.16
N GLY A 113 -4.03 -8.21 3.84
CA GLY A 113 -4.07 -6.80 3.44
C GLY A 113 -3.51 -6.57 2.03
N THR A 114 -2.43 -7.23 1.67
CA THR A 114 -1.87 -7.18 0.31
C THR A 114 -2.87 -7.72 -0.71
N ARG A 115 -3.55 -8.84 -0.41
CA ARG A 115 -4.49 -9.47 -1.35
C ARG A 115 -5.70 -8.59 -1.68
N PHE A 116 -6.37 -8.00 -0.70
CA PHE A 116 -7.52 -7.14 -1.02
C PHE A 116 -7.07 -5.81 -1.69
N ARG A 117 -5.90 -5.26 -1.33
CA ARG A 117 -5.34 -4.11 -2.04
C ARG A 117 -5.04 -4.41 -3.50
N GLN A 118 -4.57 -5.62 -3.80
CA GLN A 118 -4.44 -6.08 -5.19
C GLN A 118 -5.78 -6.16 -5.92
N ALA A 119 -6.85 -6.64 -5.26
CA ALA A 119 -8.17 -6.61 -5.86
C ALA A 119 -8.62 -5.18 -6.19
N MET A 120 -8.34 -4.23 -5.30
CA MET A 120 -8.59 -2.81 -5.57
C MET A 120 -7.77 -2.30 -6.76
N LEU A 121 -6.48 -2.65 -6.86
CA LEU A 121 -5.66 -2.32 -8.04
C LEU A 121 -6.24 -2.88 -9.32
N VAL A 122 -6.66 -4.15 -9.31
CA VAL A 122 -7.32 -4.78 -10.46
C VAL A 122 -8.52 -3.96 -10.91
N ARG A 123 -9.42 -3.61 -9.99
CA ARG A 123 -10.62 -2.82 -10.32
C ARG A 123 -10.29 -1.40 -10.78
N MET A 124 -9.26 -0.77 -10.19
CA MET A 124 -8.79 0.54 -10.64
C MET A 124 -8.19 0.48 -12.04
N ILE A 125 -7.41 -0.57 -12.36
CA ILE A 125 -6.87 -0.79 -13.71
C ILE A 125 -8.01 -1.04 -14.71
N GLU A 126 -9.00 -1.85 -14.38
CA GLU A 126 -10.20 -2.08 -15.21
C GLU A 126 -10.97 -0.77 -15.46
N HIS A 127 -11.06 0.10 -14.45
CA HIS A 127 -11.73 1.41 -14.56
C HIS A 127 -10.95 2.39 -15.44
N VAL A 128 -9.64 2.53 -15.20
CA VAL A 128 -8.77 3.49 -15.90
C VAL A 128 -8.37 3.00 -17.30
N ARG A 129 -8.24 1.67 -17.50
CA ARG A 129 -7.80 1.01 -18.73
C ARG A 129 -6.46 1.55 -19.26
N PRO A 130 -5.41 1.55 -18.44
CA PRO A 130 -4.11 2.04 -18.84
C PRO A 130 -3.43 1.04 -19.79
N ARG A 131 -2.55 1.53 -20.67
CA ARG A 131 -1.66 0.71 -21.48
C ARG A 131 -0.29 0.54 -20.81
N SER A 132 0.10 1.50 -19.99
CA SER A 132 1.36 1.49 -19.25
C SER A 132 1.15 1.89 -17.79
N VAL A 133 1.76 1.14 -16.87
CA VAL A 133 1.60 1.28 -15.42
C VAL A 133 2.97 1.32 -14.74
N LEU A 134 3.15 2.28 -13.85
CA LEU A 134 4.32 2.39 -12.99
C LEU A 134 3.93 2.21 -11.52
N GLU A 135 4.59 1.28 -10.81
CA GLU A 135 4.59 1.22 -9.34
C GLU A 135 5.85 1.90 -8.78
N VAL A 136 5.67 2.87 -7.90
CA VAL A 136 6.77 3.54 -7.20
C VAL A 136 6.87 2.99 -5.77
N GLY A 137 8.04 2.44 -5.45
CA GLY A 137 8.27 1.68 -4.21
C GLY A 137 7.72 0.26 -4.31
N CYS A 138 8.05 -0.44 -5.41
CA CYS A 138 7.48 -1.77 -5.69
C CYS A 138 8.03 -2.90 -4.80
N GLY A 139 9.06 -2.64 -3.98
CA GLY A 139 9.68 -3.64 -3.12
C GLY A 139 10.13 -4.87 -3.91
N ASN A 140 9.68 -6.05 -3.48
CA ASN A 140 9.95 -7.31 -4.16
C ASN A 140 9.09 -7.54 -5.43
N GLY A 141 8.26 -6.57 -5.82
CA GLY A 141 7.48 -6.62 -7.06
C GLY A 141 6.20 -7.47 -7.02
N ILE A 142 5.76 -7.98 -5.87
CA ILE A 142 4.62 -8.90 -5.78
C ILE A 142 3.35 -8.35 -6.44
N ASN A 143 3.06 -7.05 -6.28
CA ASN A 143 1.87 -6.45 -6.88
C ASN A 143 1.94 -6.52 -8.41
N LEU A 144 3.06 -6.08 -8.99
CA LEU A 144 3.27 -6.08 -10.43
C LEU A 144 3.29 -7.49 -11.03
N ILE A 145 3.89 -8.44 -10.31
CA ILE A 145 3.96 -9.85 -10.72
C ILE A 145 2.57 -10.42 -10.96
N LEU A 146 1.64 -10.19 -10.02
CA LEU A 146 0.28 -10.70 -10.13
C LEU A 146 -0.58 -9.87 -11.10
N LEU A 147 -0.41 -8.56 -11.12
CA LEU A 147 -1.12 -7.68 -12.06
C LEU A 147 -0.74 -7.99 -13.52
N ALA A 148 0.54 -8.23 -13.81
CA ALA A 148 0.96 -8.60 -15.16
C ALA A 148 0.28 -9.89 -15.64
N GLY A 149 0.11 -10.87 -14.76
CA GLY A 149 -0.64 -12.08 -15.08
C GLY A 149 -2.13 -11.84 -15.38
N SER A 150 -2.74 -10.90 -14.67
CA SER A 150 -4.15 -10.53 -14.86
C SER A 150 -4.35 -9.66 -16.12
N PHE A 151 -3.37 -8.83 -16.46
CA PHE A 151 -3.41 -7.86 -17.56
C PHE A 151 -2.19 -8.02 -18.49
N PRO A 152 -2.10 -9.13 -19.25
CA PRO A 152 -0.90 -9.45 -20.04
C PRO A 152 -0.62 -8.44 -21.17
N ASP A 153 -1.61 -7.65 -21.58
CA ASP A 153 -1.49 -6.62 -22.63
C ASP A 153 -1.07 -5.25 -22.08
N VAL A 154 -0.90 -5.12 -20.76
CA VAL A 154 -0.46 -3.88 -20.10
C VAL A 154 1.05 -3.96 -19.84
N GLU A 155 1.76 -2.87 -20.14
CA GLU A 155 3.17 -2.71 -19.80
C GLU A 155 3.35 -2.29 -18.36
N PHE A 156 4.08 -3.09 -17.58
CA PHE A 156 4.33 -2.83 -16.17
C PHE A 156 5.80 -2.47 -15.91
N THR A 157 5.99 -1.43 -15.11
CA THR A 157 7.31 -0.99 -14.63
C THR A 157 7.26 -0.83 -13.12
N GLY A 158 8.32 -1.23 -12.41
CA GLY A 158 8.49 -1.02 -10.97
C GLY A 158 9.76 -0.25 -10.68
N VAL A 159 9.68 0.74 -9.80
CA VAL A 159 10.84 1.44 -9.24
C VAL A 159 10.96 1.11 -7.76
N GLU A 160 12.14 0.65 -7.35
CA GLU A 160 12.47 0.33 -5.96
C GLU A 160 13.75 1.05 -5.54
N LEU A 161 13.74 1.64 -4.34
CA LEU A 161 14.87 2.39 -3.81
C LEU A 161 16.01 1.47 -3.36
N THR A 162 15.67 0.36 -2.68
CA THR A 162 16.64 -0.55 -2.09
C THR A 162 17.17 -1.52 -3.12
N ARG A 163 18.48 -1.77 -3.06
CA ARG A 163 19.11 -2.78 -3.89
C ARG A 163 18.51 -4.16 -3.64
N GLU A 164 18.29 -4.50 -2.39
CA GLU A 164 17.78 -5.82 -1.97
C GLU A 164 16.36 -6.08 -2.48
N GLY A 165 15.47 -5.08 -2.42
CA GLY A 165 14.11 -5.18 -2.99
C GLY A 165 14.14 -5.34 -4.50
N HIS A 166 14.95 -4.54 -5.18
CA HIS A 166 15.15 -4.65 -6.63
C HIS A 166 15.73 -6.02 -7.04
N GLU A 167 16.77 -6.51 -6.33
CA GLU A 167 17.35 -7.83 -6.57
C GLU A 167 16.34 -8.97 -6.30
N ALA A 168 15.48 -8.83 -5.28
CA ALA A 168 14.40 -9.79 -5.00
C ALA A 168 13.41 -9.86 -6.17
N ALA A 169 12.96 -8.71 -6.68
CA ALA A 169 12.05 -8.64 -7.83
C ALA A 169 12.67 -9.28 -9.08
N LEU A 170 13.93 -8.95 -9.41
CA LEU A 170 14.66 -9.56 -10.52
C LEU A 170 14.90 -11.05 -10.31
N GLY A 171 15.19 -11.47 -9.08
CA GLY A 171 15.41 -12.88 -8.73
C GLY A 171 14.14 -13.70 -9.00
N PHE A 172 12.97 -13.15 -8.64
CA PHE A 172 11.71 -13.81 -8.95
C PHE A 172 11.42 -13.84 -10.45
N GLN A 173 11.66 -12.75 -11.16
CA GLN A 173 11.42 -12.63 -12.60
C GLN A 173 12.19 -13.67 -13.44
N ARG A 174 13.32 -14.16 -12.94
CA ARG A 174 14.13 -15.21 -13.62
C ARG A 174 13.48 -16.60 -13.57
N GLN A 175 12.46 -16.81 -12.75
CA GLN A 175 11.77 -18.10 -12.70
C GLN A 175 11.03 -18.35 -14.00
N ALA A 176 10.86 -19.65 -14.33
CA ALA A 176 10.20 -20.03 -15.58
C ALA A 176 8.69 -19.78 -15.53
N VAL A 177 8.07 -20.02 -14.38
CA VAL A 177 6.62 -19.97 -14.17
C VAL A 177 6.32 -19.49 -12.75
N LEU A 178 5.18 -18.82 -12.59
CA LEU A 178 4.68 -18.43 -11.28
C LEU A 178 4.22 -19.67 -10.50
N PRO A 179 4.68 -19.88 -9.24
CA PRO A 179 4.23 -21.01 -8.42
C PRO A 179 2.70 -21.04 -8.26
N GLU A 180 2.12 -22.26 -8.24
CA GLU A 180 0.66 -22.43 -8.10
C GLU A 180 0.10 -21.74 -6.85
N ALA A 181 0.83 -21.79 -5.74
CA ALA A 181 0.43 -21.12 -4.50
C ALA A 181 0.27 -19.59 -4.68
N MET A 182 1.11 -18.97 -5.48
CA MET A 182 1.00 -17.54 -5.79
C MET A 182 -0.10 -17.28 -6.80
N GLN A 183 -0.32 -18.16 -7.77
CA GLN A 183 -1.46 -18.06 -8.69
C GLN A 183 -2.78 -18.13 -7.93
N ALA A 184 -2.91 -19.05 -6.95
CA ALA A 184 -4.08 -19.14 -6.09
C ALA A 184 -4.24 -17.92 -5.16
N TYR A 185 -3.14 -17.30 -4.75
CA TYR A 185 -3.16 -16.08 -3.95
C TYR A 185 -3.68 -14.87 -4.73
N ALA A 186 -3.52 -14.82 -6.04
CA ALA A 186 -4.03 -13.73 -6.87
C ALA A 186 -5.54 -13.51 -6.61
N PRO A 187 -6.03 -12.25 -6.58
CA PRO A 187 -7.46 -11.98 -6.34
C PRO A 187 -8.36 -12.45 -7.48
N LEU A 188 -7.81 -12.55 -8.69
CA LEU A 188 -8.48 -13.07 -9.88
C LEU A 188 -7.59 -14.10 -10.58
N PRO A 189 -8.18 -15.05 -11.36
CA PRO A 189 -7.41 -15.98 -12.18
C PRO A 189 -6.47 -15.24 -13.13
N LEU A 190 -5.22 -15.69 -13.21
CA LEU A 190 -4.23 -15.10 -14.11
C LEU A 190 -4.49 -15.59 -15.55
N LYS A 191 -4.54 -14.64 -16.49
CA LYS A 191 -4.68 -14.93 -17.93
C LYS A 191 -3.37 -15.46 -18.54
N ASP A 192 -2.24 -14.93 -18.07
CA ASP A 192 -0.90 -15.36 -18.45
C ASP A 192 0.03 -15.43 -17.23
N PRO A 193 0.24 -16.61 -16.64
CA PRO A 193 1.09 -16.77 -15.46
C PRO A 193 2.60 -16.59 -15.76
N THR A 194 2.98 -16.27 -16.99
CA THR A 194 4.36 -15.98 -17.40
C THR A 194 4.60 -14.50 -17.69
N ALA A 195 3.54 -13.67 -17.72
CA ALA A 195 3.62 -12.25 -18.06
C ALA A 195 4.56 -11.45 -17.15
N PHE A 196 4.74 -11.87 -15.89
CA PHE A 196 5.66 -11.24 -14.95
C PHE A 196 7.11 -11.14 -15.46
N ARG A 197 7.50 -11.98 -16.40
CA ARG A 197 8.83 -11.97 -17.00
C ARG A 197 9.09 -10.76 -17.89
N ARG A 198 8.05 -10.04 -18.29
CA ARG A 198 8.13 -8.82 -19.13
C ARG A 198 8.15 -7.52 -18.32
N ILE A 199 7.96 -7.60 -16.99
CA ILE A 199 7.97 -6.42 -16.11
C ILE A 199 9.37 -5.79 -16.15
N ARG A 200 9.42 -4.47 -16.23
CA ARG A 200 10.68 -3.71 -16.12
C ARG A 200 10.89 -3.28 -14.68
N PHE A 201 11.89 -3.85 -14.00
CA PHE A 201 12.29 -3.40 -12.67
C PHE A 201 13.52 -2.48 -12.74
N ILE A 202 13.47 -1.36 -12.02
CA ILE A 202 14.53 -0.35 -12.00
C ILE A 202 14.84 0.01 -10.55
N GLN A 203 16.13 0.07 -10.21
CA GLN A 203 16.52 0.68 -8.95
C GLN A 203 16.52 2.21 -9.12
N GLY A 204 15.78 2.95 -8.27
CA GLY A 204 15.64 4.39 -8.42
C GLY A 204 15.00 5.07 -7.22
N ASN A 205 15.09 6.41 -7.21
CA ASN A 205 14.53 7.25 -6.15
C ASN A 205 13.27 7.95 -6.66
N ALA A 206 12.19 7.88 -5.87
CA ALA A 206 10.92 8.52 -6.18
C ALA A 206 11.00 10.05 -6.34
N ALA A 207 12.03 10.70 -5.78
CA ALA A 207 12.26 12.13 -5.92
C ALA A 207 12.93 12.55 -7.24
N ALA A 208 13.31 11.58 -8.08
CA ALA A 208 13.95 11.82 -9.39
C ALA A 208 13.75 10.55 -10.25
N LEU A 209 12.56 10.36 -10.77
CA LEU A 209 12.20 9.20 -11.58
C LEU A 209 12.86 9.28 -12.96
N PRO A 210 13.54 8.22 -13.43
CA PRO A 210 14.30 8.23 -14.68
C PRO A 210 13.41 8.02 -15.92
N PHE A 211 12.32 8.78 -16.01
CA PHE A 211 11.34 8.69 -17.09
C PHE A 211 10.98 10.09 -17.61
N ASP A 212 10.53 10.15 -18.85
CA ASP A 212 10.00 11.35 -19.46
C ASP A 212 8.65 11.76 -18.87
N ASP A 213 8.24 13.00 -19.12
CA ASP A 213 6.93 13.50 -18.74
C ASP A 213 5.84 12.67 -19.44
N ASN A 214 4.79 12.33 -18.69
CA ASN A 214 3.65 11.56 -19.20
C ASN A 214 3.99 10.14 -19.73
N ALA A 215 5.07 9.54 -19.24
CA ALA A 215 5.55 8.24 -19.71
C ALA A 215 4.58 7.08 -19.40
N PHE A 216 3.71 7.23 -18.40
CA PHE A 216 2.80 6.16 -17.96
C PHE A 216 1.36 6.64 -17.91
N ASP A 217 0.41 5.84 -18.40
CA ASP A 217 -1.01 6.13 -18.27
C ASP A 217 -1.45 6.14 -16.79
N LEU A 218 -0.91 5.25 -15.96
CA LEU A 218 -1.18 5.16 -14.51
C LEU A 218 0.12 5.04 -13.72
N VAL A 219 0.28 5.88 -12.70
CA VAL A 219 1.35 5.79 -11.69
C VAL A 219 0.73 5.49 -10.34
N TYR A 220 1.24 4.48 -9.62
CA TYR A 220 0.69 4.18 -8.30
C TYR A 220 1.74 3.88 -7.23
N SER A 221 1.32 4.02 -5.96
CA SER A 221 2.06 3.57 -4.79
C SER A 221 1.14 2.90 -3.77
N ILE A 222 1.67 1.90 -3.06
CA ILE A 222 0.98 1.24 -1.95
C ILE A 222 1.91 1.20 -0.74
N LEU A 223 1.56 1.93 0.33
CA LEU A 223 2.29 1.98 1.61
C LEU A 223 3.79 2.28 1.41
N ALA A 224 4.11 3.01 0.34
CA ALA A 224 5.46 3.41 -0.03
C ALA A 224 5.69 4.91 0.15
N LEU A 225 4.74 5.75 -0.26
CA LEU A 225 4.84 7.21 -0.11
C LEU A 225 4.93 7.62 1.36
N GLU A 226 4.32 6.85 2.26
CA GLU A 226 4.41 7.05 3.70
C GLU A 226 5.84 6.97 4.25
N GLN A 227 6.74 6.29 3.56
CA GLN A 227 8.15 6.18 3.92
C GLN A 227 8.98 7.34 3.37
N MET A 228 8.40 8.14 2.50
CA MET A 228 9.05 9.21 1.73
C MET A 228 8.79 10.60 2.31
N GLU A 229 8.42 10.71 3.61
CA GLU A 229 7.95 11.97 4.21
C GLU A 229 8.94 13.14 4.00
N GLN A 230 10.26 12.90 4.02
CA GLN A 230 11.26 13.95 3.79
C GLN A 230 11.34 14.42 2.33
N ILE A 231 10.99 13.56 1.40
CA ILE A 231 11.03 13.83 -0.04
C ILE A 231 9.62 13.88 -0.64
N ARG A 232 8.57 13.83 0.19
CA ARG A 232 7.17 13.69 -0.23
C ARG A 232 6.78 14.66 -1.34
N ASP A 233 7.12 15.92 -1.19
CA ASP A 233 6.72 16.95 -2.15
C ASP A 233 7.39 16.75 -3.51
N ARG A 234 8.66 16.30 -3.51
CA ARG A 234 9.36 15.93 -4.75
C ARG A 234 8.79 14.65 -5.35
N ALA A 235 8.52 13.64 -4.53
CA ALA A 235 7.93 12.40 -5.00
C ALA A 235 6.54 12.62 -5.63
N LEU A 236 5.66 13.43 -5.00
CA LEU A 236 4.35 13.78 -5.56
C LEU A 236 4.48 14.59 -6.85
N ALA A 237 5.45 15.50 -6.94
CA ALA A 237 5.74 16.23 -8.18
C ALA A 237 6.19 15.29 -9.31
N GLU A 238 7.04 14.29 -9.00
CA GLU A 238 7.49 13.28 -9.95
C GLU A 238 6.35 12.35 -10.36
N PHE A 239 5.49 11.90 -9.42
CA PHE A 239 4.29 11.12 -9.76
C PHE A 239 3.43 11.88 -10.77
N ALA A 240 3.15 13.15 -10.49
CA ALA A 240 2.38 14.01 -11.41
C ALA A 240 3.10 14.25 -12.75
N ARG A 241 4.43 14.36 -12.74
CA ARG A 241 5.21 14.57 -13.96
C ARG A 241 5.16 13.37 -14.89
N VAL A 242 5.45 12.18 -14.35
CA VAL A 242 5.55 10.96 -15.17
C VAL A 242 4.19 10.31 -15.47
N ALA A 243 3.13 10.64 -14.71
CA ALA A 243 1.77 10.21 -15.03
C ALA A 243 1.22 10.98 -16.22
N GLY A 244 0.67 10.29 -17.21
CA GLY A 244 -0.02 10.87 -18.36
C GLY A 244 -1.50 11.14 -18.10
N LYS A 245 -2.16 10.33 -17.29
CA LYS A 245 -3.61 10.42 -17.05
C LYS A 245 -3.99 10.33 -15.57
N ASN A 246 -3.55 9.28 -14.88
CA ASN A 246 -4.02 8.99 -13.54
C ASN A 246 -2.87 8.68 -12.58
N THR A 247 -3.11 8.97 -11.30
CA THR A 247 -2.31 8.42 -10.20
C THR A 247 -3.21 7.70 -9.20
N LEU A 248 -2.70 6.64 -8.57
CA LEU A 248 -3.39 5.93 -7.50
C LEU A 248 -2.45 5.80 -6.30
N MET A 249 -2.93 6.19 -5.13
CA MET A 249 -2.18 6.09 -3.88
C MET A 249 -3.03 5.33 -2.85
N ILE A 250 -2.50 4.21 -2.34
CA ILE A 250 -3.10 3.50 -1.19
C ILE A 250 -2.17 3.73 0.00
N GLU A 251 -2.43 4.81 0.74
CA GLU A 251 -1.50 5.34 1.74
C GLU A 251 -2.23 5.73 3.04
N PRO A 252 -1.54 5.79 4.18
CA PRO A 252 -2.12 6.23 5.44
C PRO A 252 -2.23 7.76 5.53
N PHE A 253 -2.91 8.38 4.57
CA PHE A 253 -3.14 9.81 4.57
C PHE A 253 -3.64 10.31 5.93
N ARG A 254 -3.29 11.54 6.23
CA ARG A 254 -3.65 12.17 7.51
C ARG A 254 -5.16 12.29 7.70
N ASP A 255 -5.90 12.32 6.60
CA ASP A 255 -7.36 12.44 6.57
C ASP A 255 -8.06 11.27 7.27
N VAL A 256 -7.58 10.04 7.11
CA VAL A 256 -8.11 8.85 7.81
C VAL A 256 -7.47 8.62 9.18
N ASN A 257 -6.44 9.40 9.53
CA ASN A 257 -5.70 9.33 10.79
C ASN A 257 -5.72 10.64 11.56
N ASN A 258 -6.78 11.46 11.44
CA ASN A 258 -6.87 12.81 12.00
C ASN A 258 -7.43 12.89 13.42
N THR A 259 -8.00 11.80 13.95
CA THR A 259 -8.62 11.76 15.29
C THR A 259 -8.20 10.52 16.08
N GLY A 260 -8.41 10.56 17.40
CA GLY A 260 -8.28 9.41 18.30
C GLY A 260 -6.90 8.75 18.32
N TRP A 261 -6.89 7.44 18.48
CA TRP A 261 -5.67 6.65 18.62
C TRP A 261 -4.83 6.57 17.33
N PRO A 262 -5.41 6.49 16.12
CA PRO A 262 -4.63 6.61 14.89
C PRO A 262 -3.85 7.93 14.83
N ARG A 263 -4.49 9.05 15.18
CA ARG A 263 -3.83 10.35 15.24
C ARG A 263 -2.66 10.38 16.23
N ALA A 264 -2.88 9.87 17.45
CA ALA A 264 -1.83 9.79 18.46
C ALA A 264 -0.68 8.90 17.99
N ASN A 265 -0.99 7.80 17.28
CA ASN A 265 0.01 6.88 16.74
C ASN A 265 0.89 7.53 15.65
N VAL A 266 0.27 8.25 14.71
CA VAL A 266 0.99 8.99 13.65
C VAL A 266 1.91 10.06 14.26
N ILE A 267 1.42 10.84 15.24
CA ILE A 267 2.22 11.89 15.90
C ILE A 267 3.41 11.28 16.64
N ARG A 268 3.20 10.23 17.47
CA ARG A 268 4.29 9.61 18.24
C ARG A 268 5.39 9.02 17.38
N ARG A 269 5.05 8.56 16.17
CA ARG A 269 6.00 7.98 15.20
C ARG A 269 6.69 9.04 14.34
N ASN A 270 6.24 10.29 14.41
CA ASN A 270 6.60 11.33 13.43
C ASN A 270 6.41 10.86 11.99
N TYR A 271 5.26 10.23 11.77
CA TYR A 271 4.95 9.50 10.56
C TYR A 271 4.37 10.41 9.48
N PHE A 272 3.91 9.80 8.39
CA PHE A 272 3.37 10.45 7.21
C PHE A 272 2.39 11.60 7.51
N ARG A 273 2.59 12.74 6.86
CA ARG A 273 1.83 13.98 7.08
C ARG A 273 1.01 14.38 5.86
N GLY A 274 1.15 13.65 4.75
CA GLY A 274 0.43 13.92 3.51
C GLY A 274 -1.08 13.99 3.72
N ARG A 275 -1.73 14.93 3.08
CA ARG A 275 -3.19 15.10 3.08
C ARG A 275 -3.70 15.00 1.66
N ILE A 276 -4.89 14.44 1.51
CA ILE A 276 -5.56 14.34 0.21
C ILE A 276 -5.85 15.74 -0.34
N ALA A 277 -6.14 16.70 0.56
CA ALA A 277 -6.39 18.09 0.17
C ALA A 277 -5.17 18.80 -0.45
N ASP A 278 -3.95 18.30 -0.24
CA ASP A 278 -2.72 18.87 -0.80
C ASP A 278 -2.45 18.36 -2.23
N LEU A 279 -3.10 17.28 -2.69
CA LEU A 279 -2.84 16.67 -4.01
C LEU A 279 -3.11 17.58 -5.21
N PRO A 280 -4.16 18.44 -5.20
CA PRO A 280 -4.37 19.39 -6.29
C PRO A 280 -3.21 20.36 -6.53
N ASP A 281 -2.40 20.69 -5.51
CA ASP A 281 -1.22 21.56 -5.64
C ASP A 281 -0.16 20.95 -6.57
N TYR A 282 -0.20 19.63 -6.76
CA TYR A 282 0.66 18.87 -7.68
C TYR A 282 0.00 18.60 -9.04
N GLY A 283 -1.22 19.12 -9.30
CA GLY A 283 -2.00 18.81 -10.49
C GLY A 283 -2.66 17.43 -10.45
N LEU A 284 -2.87 16.89 -9.25
CA LEU A 284 -3.51 15.60 -9.01
C LEU A 284 -4.90 15.82 -8.39
N LYS A 285 -5.95 15.78 -9.21
CA LYS A 285 -7.33 16.00 -8.77
C LYS A 285 -7.94 14.68 -8.30
N PRO A 286 -8.26 14.52 -6.99
CA PRO A 286 -8.92 13.32 -6.50
C PRO A 286 -10.26 13.08 -7.17
N ALA A 287 -10.46 11.90 -7.75
CA ALA A 287 -11.70 11.45 -8.40
C ALA A 287 -12.43 10.40 -7.55
N ILE A 288 -11.70 9.40 -7.01
CA ILE A 288 -12.26 8.39 -6.12
C ILE A 288 -11.43 8.38 -4.84
N ILE A 289 -12.09 8.43 -3.69
CA ILE A 289 -11.47 8.35 -2.36
C ILE A 289 -12.23 7.32 -1.55
N THR A 290 -11.58 6.24 -1.11
CA THR A 290 -12.24 5.22 -0.28
C THR A 290 -11.33 4.67 0.81
N ASP A 291 -11.91 4.42 1.99
CA ASP A 291 -11.31 3.67 3.10
C ASP A 291 -12.19 2.46 3.50
N ASP A 292 -13.16 2.10 2.63
CA ASP A 292 -14.12 1.02 2.84
C ASP A 292 -13.50 -0.38 2.60
N PHE A 293 -12.45 -0.67 3.35
CA PHE A 293 -11.75 -1.97 3.37
C PHE A 293 -11.17 -2.25 4.76
N PRO A 294 -10.72 -3.48 5.05
CA PRO A 294 -10.13 -3.82 6.36
C PRO A 294 -9.01 -2.87 6.76
N GLN A 295 -9.06 -2.38 8.00
CA GLN A 295 -8.14 -1.39 8.54
C GLN A 295 -7.40 -1.91 9.76
N GLU A 296 -6.11 -1.61 9.87
CA GLU A 296 -5.42 -1.76 11.14
C GLU A 296 -5.99 -0.79 12.19
N VAL A 297 -6.12 -1.25 13.43
CA VAL A 297 -6.77 -0.46 14.51
C VAL A 297 -6.06 0.87 14.77
N PHE A 298 -4.75 0.93 14.62
CA PHE A 298 -3.95 2.10 15.00
C PHE A 298 -3.29 2.85 13.82
N LEU A 299 -3.41 2.32 12.61
CA LEU A 299 -2.93 2.99 11.40
C LEU A 299 -3.86 2.62 10.24
N ARG A 300 -4.59 3.58 9.75
CA ARG A 300 -5.55 3.39 8.67
C ARG A 300 -4.97 3.86 7.35
N ALA A 301 -5.37 3.21 6.27
CA ALA A 301 -5.05 3.64 4.92
C ALA A 301 -6.32 4.04 4.16
N CYS A 302 -6.18 4.80 3.11
CA CYS A 302 -7.23 5.00 2.11
C CYS A 302 -6.64 4.92 0.70
N ALA A 303 -7.48 4.57 -0.25
CA ALA A 303 -7.16 4.59 -1.66
C ALA A 303 -7.66 5.90 -2.27
N VAL A 304 -6.79 6.56 -3.02
CA VAL A 304 -7.09 7.82 -3.71
C VAL A 304 -6.68 7.69 -5.17
N LEU A 305 -7.67 7.60 -6.05
CA LEU A 305 -7.45 7.70 -7.49
C LEU A 305 -7.59 9.18 -7.89
N CYS A 306 -6.56 9.71 -8.55
CA CYS A 306 -6.57 11.07 -9.05
C CYS A 306 -6.51 11.10 -10.58
N GLU A 307 -7.19 12.07 -11.16
CA GLU A 307 -6.98 12.50 -12.54
C GLU A 307 -5.86 13.54 -12.58
N LYS A 308 -4.97 13.42 -13.55
CA LYS A 308 -3.99 14.47 -13.81
C LYS A 308 -4.69 15.63 -14.49
N VAL A 309 -4.50 16.82 -13.96
CA VAL A 309 -4.97 18.07 -14.54
C VAL A 309 -3.78 18.96 -14.91
N PRO A 310 -3.87 19.76 -15.98
CA PRO A 310 -2.83 20.75 -16.28
C PRO A 310 -2.57 21.64 -15.06
N ARG A 311 -1.31 21.92 -14.76
CA ARG A 311 -0.97 22.97 -13.80
C ARG A 311 -1.21 24.30 -14.49
N ASN A 312 -2.01 25.16 -13.89
CA ASN A 312 -2.20 26.55 -14.32
C ASN A 312 -0.93 27.36 -14.08
#